data_5194b0f648eeb6cdf67dc381b4048a46
#
_entry.id   5194b0f648eeb6cdf67dc381b4048a46
#
_cell.length_a   1.000
_cell.length_b   1.000
_cell.length_c   1.000
_cell.angle_alpha   90.00
_cell.angle_beta   90.00
_cell.angle_gamma   90.00
#
_symmetry.space_group_name_H-M   'P 1'
#
loop_
_entity.id
_entity.type
_entity.pdbx_description
1 polymer ?
#
loop_
_entity_poly.entity_id
_entity_poly.type
_entity_poly.pdbx_seq_one_letter_code
_entity_poly.pdbx_strand_id
1 'polypeptide(L)'
;LSLAFLSDKPRFAERAAELIDFLGDAPLVAHNAAFDFGFVNAELARVGLGILDLDRMICTVQLARKLHPGAKHSLDALCIRYGIDRSHRVKHGALLDAELLAHLYIEMTGGRQIGLGLASSLRSGDRSGEPVAATLTQRPFREPRPHAASPC
;
A
#
# COMPACT_ATOMS: atom_id res chain seq x y z
N LEU A 1 -17.77 16.86 -7.72
CA LEU A 1 -18.07 17.41 -6.40
C LEU A 1 -18.61 18.82 -6.58
N SER A 2 -19.80 19.14 -6.00
CA SER A 2 -20.36 20.48 -6.00
C SER A 2 -19.96 21.26 -4.75
N LEU A 3 -19.98 22.59 -4.81
CA LEU A 3 -19.73 23.44 -3.63
C LEU A 3 -20.73 23.15 -2.51
N ALA A 4 -22.00 22.91 -2.86
CA ALA A 4 -23.02 22.53 -1.89
C ALA A 4 -22.72 21.22 -1.16
N PHE A 5 -22.10 20.25 -1.82
CA PHE A 5 -21.67 18.98 -1.20
C PHE A 5 -20.50 19.17 -0.23
N LEU A 6 -19.65 20.15 -0.48
CA LEU A 6 -18.45 20.41 0.31
C LEU A 6 -18.68 21.38 1.47
N SER A 7 -19.82 22.10 1.49
CA SER A 7 -20.08 23.18 2.43
C SER A 7 -20.13 22.75 3.91
N ASP A 8 -20.49 21.48 4.16
CA ASP A 8 -20.59 20.88 5.49
C ASP A 8 -19.35 20.01 5.86
N LYS A 9 -18.35 19.94 4.98
CA LYS A 9 -17.14 19.14 5.22
C LYS A 9 -16.05 19.98 5.90
N PRO A 10 -15.27 19.35 6.82
CA PRO A 10 -14.16 20.05 7.47
C PRO A 10 -13.14 20.51 6.45
N ARG A 11 -12.56 21.67 6.68
CA ARG A 11 -11.45 22.19 5.87
C ARG A 11 -10.16 21.43 6.22
N PHE A 12 -9.20 21.43 5.30
CA PHE A 12 -7.90 20.79 5.52
C PHE A 12 -7.22 21.30 6.81
N ALA A 13 -7.27 22.62 7.06
CA ALA A 13 -6.71 23.23 8.27
C ALA A 13 -7.22 22.61 9.58
N GLU A 14 -8.47 22.16 9.60
CA GLU A 14 -9.10 21.58 10.80
C GLU A 14 -8.67 20.12 11.04
N ARG A 15 -8.12 19.46 10.01
CA ARG A 15 -7.72 18.06 10.04
C ARG A 15 -6.22 17.83 9.84
N ALA A 16 -5.47 18.90 9.57
CA ALA A 16 -4.05 18.80 9.20
C ALA A 16 -3.20 18.16 10.31
N ALA A 17 -3.44 18.52 11.58
CA ALA A 17 -2.71 17.94 12.70
C ALA A 17 -3.03 16.44 12.85
N GLU A 18 -4.30 16.07 12.78
CA GLU A 18 -4.75 14.67 12.83
C GLU A 18 -4.14 13.84 11.68
N LEU A 19 -4.03 14.44 10.48
CA LEU A 19 -3.37 13.80 9.34
C LEU A 19 -1.89 13.53 9.63
N ILE A 20 -1.16 14.50 10.16
CA ILE A 20 0.27 14.34 10.49
C ILE A 20 0.45 13.25 11.55
N ASP A 21 -0.36 13.25 12.61
CA ASP A 21 -0.32 12.24 13.66
C ASP A 21 -0.61 10.84 13.10
N PHE A 22 -1.58 10.72 12.19
CA PHE A 22 -1.92 9.47 11.52
C PHE A 22 -0.77 8.96 10.64
N LEU A 23 -0.13 9.84 9.87
CA LEU A 23 0.96 9.48 8.96
C LEU A 23 2.24 9.10 9.72
N GLY A 24 2.45 9.63 10.94
CA GLY A 24 3.66 9.38 11.73
C GLY A 24 4.93 9.47 10.88
N ASP A 25 5.88 8.57 11.10
CA ASP A 25 7.15 8.49 10.35
C ASP A 25 7.16 7.41 9.26
N ALA A 26 6.02 6.79 8.97
CA ALA A 26 5.94 5.69 7.99
C ALA A 26 6.23 6.16 6.56
N PRO A 27 6.83 5.30 5.70
CA PRO A 27 6.88 5.55 4.26
C PRO A 27 5.48 5.67 3.66
N LEU A 28 5.31 6.59 2.72
CA LEU A 28 4.01 6.89 2.11
C LEU A 28 3.99 6.45 0.65
N VAL A 29 3.06 5.58 0.31
CA VAL A 29 2.91 5.02 -1.02
C VAL A 29 1.82 5.76 -1.79
N ALA A 30 2.14 6.25 -2.99
CA ALA A 30 1.15 6.85 -3.88
C ALA A 30 1.43 6.51 -5.34
N HIS A 31 0.40 6.65 -6.19
CA HIS A 31 0.50 6.44 -7.62
C HIS A 31 0.69 7.77 -8.35
N ASN A 32 1.90 8.07 -8.80
CA ASN A 32 2.39 9.40 -9.20
C ASN A 32 2.59 10.31 -7.98
N ALA A 33 3.28 9.80 -6.98
CA ALA A 33 3.40 10.35 -5.63
C ALA A 33 3.87 11.82 -5.56
N ALA A 34 4.66 12.30 -6.51
CA ALA A 34 5.08 13.70 -6.56
C ALA A 34 3.90 14.67 -6.64
N PHE A 35 2.80 14.27 -7.29
CA PHE A 35 1.58 15.07 -7.36
C PHE A 35 0.92 15.17 -5.98
N ASP A 36 0.71 14.04 -5.31
CA ASP A 36 0.05 13.98 -3.99
C ASP A 36 0.87 14.72 -2.93
N PHE A 37 2.19 14.47 -2.88
CA PHE A 37 3.09 15.16 -1.97
C PHE A 37 3.14 16.66 -2.21
N GLY A 38 3.11 17.11 -3.48
CA GLY A 38 3.05 18.51 -3.83
C GLY A 38 1.82 19.22 -3.26
N PHE A 39 0.64 18.61 -3.40
CA PHE A 39 -0.59 19.18 -2.85
C PHE A 39 -0.62 19.15 -1.32
N VAL A 40 -0.29 18.02 -0.70
CA VAL A 40 -0.30 17.91 0.76
C VAL A 40 0.68 18.88 1.38
N ASN A 41 1.91 18.98 0.86
CA ASN A 41 2.92 19.91 1.38
C ASN A 41 2.51 21.38 1.18
N ALA A 42 1.87 21.72 0.06
CA ALA A 42 1.36 23.07 -0.14
C ALA A 42 0.26 23.44 0.87
N GLU A 43 -0.64 22.51 1.17
CA GLU A 43 -1.69 22.72 2.17
C GLU A 43 -1.11 22.78 3.60
N LEU A 44 -0.15 21.92 3.94
CA LEU A 44 0.53 21.95 5.24
C LEU A 44 1.26 23.28 5.45
N ALA A 45 1.97 23.77 4.43
CA ALA A 45 2.65 25.07 4.49
C ALA A 45 1.66 26.23 4.71
N ARG A 46 0.46 26.18 4.09
CA ARG A 46 -0.58 27.21 4.29
C ARG A 46 -1.10 27.29 5.72
N VAL A 47 -1.09 26.19 6.44
CA VAL A 47 -1.53 26.13 7.85
C VAL A 47 -0.38 26.24 8.83
N GLY A 48 0.85 26.50 8.35
CA GLY A 48 2.05 26.68 9.19
C GLY A 48 2.58 25.40 9.82
N LEU A 49 2.22 24.24 9.30
CA LEU A 49 2.75 22.94 9.72
C LEU A 49 3.99 22.56 8.88
N GLY A 50 4.83 21.68 9.45
CA GLY A 50 5.98 21.13 8.73
C GLY A 50 5.55 20.29 7.54
N ILE A 51 6.32 20.37 6.44
CA ILE A 51 6.08 19.59 5.24
C ILE A 51 6.51 18.12 5.42
N LEU A 52 5.90 17.23 4.66
CA LEU A 52 6.31 15.82 4.58
C LEU A 52 7.65 15.71 3.85
N ASP A 53 8.55 14.92 4.43
CA ASP A 53 9.84 14.63 3.81
C ASP A 53 9.67 13.81 2.54
N LEU A 54 10.32 14.26 1.46
CA LEU A 54 10.26 13.57 0.17
C LEU A 54 10.96 12.19 0.19
N ASP A 55 11.87 11.95 1.13
CA ASP A 55 12.54 10.66 1.30
C ASP A 55 11.58 9.57 1.77
N ARG A 56 10.44 9.96 2.35
CA ARG A 56 9.35 9.04 2.71
C ARG A 56 8.49 8.61 1.52
N MET A 57 8.69 9.22 0.35
CA MET A 57 7.84 9.03 -0.81
C MET A 57 8.18 7.74 -1.57
N ILE A 58 7.20 6.85 -1.68
CA ILE A 58 7.27 5.67 -2.55
C ILE A 58 6.31 5.85 -3.73
N CYS A 59 6.85 6.00 -4.93
CA CYS A 59 6.06 6.19 -6.13
C CYS A 59 5.90 4.87 -6.91
N THR A 60 4.69 4.31 -6.95
CA THR A 60 4.41 3.06 -7.66
C THR A 60 4.54 3.18 -9.19
N VAL A 61 4.38 4.38 -9.77
CA VAL A 61 4.66 4.60 -11.20
C VAL A 61 6.16 4.44 -11.48
N GLN A 62 7.03 4.98 -10.63
CA GLN A 62 8.48 4.82 -10.79
C GLN A 62 8.90 3.36 -10.60
N LEU A 63 8.33 2.68 -9.61
CA LEU A 63 8.56 1.26 -9.38
C LEU A 63 8.09 0.43 -10.60
N ALA A 64 6.90 0.71 -11.11
CA ALA A 64 6.36 0.03 -12.29
C ALA A 64 7.21 0.24 -13.56
N ARG A 65 7.77 1.44 -13.75
CA ARG A 65 8.69 1.71 -14.88
C ARG A 65 9.97 0.88 -14.80
N LYS A 66 10.48 0.63 -13.60
CA LYS A 66 11.65 -0.23 -13.38
C LYS A 66 11.33 -1.70 -13.64
N LEU A 67 10.16 -2.18 -13.17
CA LEU A 67 9.77 -3.59 -13.29
C LEU A 67 9.25 -3.93 -14.70
N HIS A 68 8.61 -2.99 -15.39
CA HIS A 68 7.95 -3.20 -16.68
C HIS A 68 8.26 -2.06 -17.65
N PRO A 69 9.50 -1.92 -18.14
CA PRO A 69 9.86 -0.86 -19.06
C PRO A 69 9.05 -0.97 -20.36
N GLY A 70 8.58 0.18 -20.88
CA GLY A 70 7.79 0.23 -22.10
C GLY A 70 6.29 -0.14 -21.98
N ALA A 71 5.83 -0.58 -20.81
CA ALA A 71 4.43 -0.92 -20.56
C ALA A 71 3.59 0.32 -20.17
N LYS A 72 2.26 0.15 -20.13
CA LYS A 72 1.36 1.15 -19.53
C LYS A 72 1.46 1.06 -17.99
N HIS A 73 1.61 2.20 -17.35
CA HIS A 73 1.82 2.28 -15.88
C HIS A 73 0.68 3.01 -15.15
N SER A 74 -0.51 3.15 -15.77
CA SER A 74 -1.69 3.62 -15.03
C SER A 74 -2.12 2.57 -13.99
N LEU A 75 -2.77 3.01 -12.90
CA LEU A 75 -3.26 2.12 -11.84
C LEU A 75 -4.09 0.97 -12.42
N ASP A 76 -5.02 1.28 -13.34
CA ASP A 76 -5.83 0.28 -14.03
C ASP A 76 -5.02 -0.74 -14.82
N ALA A 77 -4.04 -0.28 -15.59
CA ALA A 77 -3.19 -1.16 -16.39
C ALA A 77 -2.35 -2.10 -15.53
N LEU A 78 -1.88 -1.59 -14.40
CA LEU A 78 -1.11 -2.39 -13.44
C LEU A 78 -2.02 -3.38 -12.69
N CYS A 79 -3.21 -2.98 -12.26
CA CYS A 79 -4.17 -3.90 -11.65
C CYS A 79 -4.52 -5.07 -12.58
N ILE A 80 -4.74 -4.79 -13.89
CA ILE A 80 -4.96 -5.85 -14.89
C ILE A 80 -3.75 -6.77 -14.98
N ARG A 81 -2.54 -6.22 -15.05
CA ARG A 81 -1.29 -6.99 -15.18
C ARG A 81 -1.08 -7.94 -14.00
N TYR A 82 -1.37 -7.47 -12.78
CA TYR A 82 -1.18 -8.24 -11.55
C TYR A 82 -2.41 -9.05 -11.14
N GLY A 83 -3.47 -9.09 -11.97
CA GLY A 83 -4.68 -9.87 -11.70
C GLY A 83 -5.47 -9.40 -10.47
N ILE A 84 -5.36 -8.10 -10.15
CA ILE A 84 -6.09 -7.51 -9.02
C ILE A 84 -7.53 -7.27 -9.43
N ASP A 85 -8.47 -7.80 -8.64
CA ASP A 85 -9.90 -7.64 -8.88
C ASP A 85 -10.32 -6.17 -8.72
N ARG A 86 -11.05 -5.68 -9.74
CA ARG A 86 -11.57 -4.32 -9.81
C ARG A 86 -13.09 -4.29 -9.94
N SER A 87 -13.75 -5.43 -9.73
CA SER A 87 -15.20 -5.58 -9.92
C SER A 87 -16.02 -4.60 -9.07
N HIS A 88 -15.50 -4.23 -7.91
CA HIS A 88 -16.11 -3.25 -7.01
C HIS A 88 -15.91 -1.79 -7.43
N ARG A 89 -15.12 -1.51 -8.49
CA ARG A 89 -14.82 -0.17 -8.97
C ARG A 89 -15.91 0.36 -9.91
N VAL A 90 -17.13 0.50 -9.40
CA VAL A 90 -18.26 1.08 -10.16
C VAL A 90 -18.09 2.59 -10.38
N LYS A 91 -17.36 3.28 -9.47
CA LYS A 91 -17.01 4.71 -9.57
C LYS A 91 -15.60 4.92 -9.05
N HIS A 92 -14.86 5.90 -9.62
CA HIS A 92 -13.59 6.34 -9.08
C HIS A 92 -13.80 6.98 -7.69
N GLY A 93 -13.46 6.25 -6.65
CA GLY A 93 -13.51 6.71 -5.26
C GLY A 93 -12.11 6.68 -4.66
N ALA A 94 -11.70 7.75 -3.98
CA ALA A 94 -10.34 7.86 -3.41
C ALA A 94 -9.98 6.68 -2.49
N LEU A 95 -10.93 6.20 -1.68
CA LEU A 95 -10.71 5.06 -0.79
C LEU A 95 -10.48 3.76 -1.57
N LEU A 96 -11.29 3.53 -2.60
CA LEU A 96 -11.17 2.34 -3.44
C LEU A 96 -9.86 2.35 -4.25
N ASP A 97 -9.47 3.51 -4.77
CA ASP A 97 -8.20 3.67 -5.47
C ASP A 97 -7.00 3.44 -4.53
N ALA A 98 -7.10 3.89 -3.26
CA ALA A 98 -6.10 3.62 -2.23
C ALA A 98 -6.00 2.13 -1.87
N GLU A 99 -7.13 1.43 -1.77
CA GLU A 99 -7.19 -0.02 -1.53
C GLU A 99 -6.56 -0.81 -2.68
N LEU A 100 -6.92 -0.49 -3.93
CA LEU A 100 -6.31 -1.09 -5.12
C LEU A 100 -4.81 -0.82 -5.17
N LEU A 101 -4.37 0.39 -4.79
CA LEU A 101 -2.97 0.75 -4.73
C LEU A 101 -2.22 -0.05 -3.66
N ALA A 102 -2.82 -0.28 -2.50
CA ALA A 102 -2.22 -1.10 -1.45
C ALA A 102 -2.01 -2.54 -1.92
N HIS A 103 -3.02 -3.15 -2.53
CA HIS A 103 -2.89 -4.49 -3.13
C HIS A 103 -1.82 -4.52 -4.22
N LEU A 104 -1.83 -3.54 -5.12
CA LEU A 104 -0.84 -3.43 -6.19
C LEU A 104 0.58 -3.32 -5.64
N TYR A 105 0.81 -2.50 -4.62
CA TYR A 105 2.12 -2.34 -4.02
C TYR A 105 2.64 -3.65 -3.41
N ILE A 106 1.79 -4.40 -2.72
CA ILE A 106 2.12 -5.72 -2.18
C ILE A 106 2.54 -6.67 -3.30
N GLU A 107 1.77 -6.75 -4.39
CA GLU A 107 2.10 -7.63 -5.53
C GLU A 107 3.42 -7.21 -6.21
N MET A 108 3.63 -5.91 -6.40
CA MET A 108 4.86 -5.38 -7.04
C MET A 108 6.12 -5.60 -6.21
N THR A 109 5.99 -5.69 -4.89
CA THR A 109 7.11 -5.92 -3.96
C THR A 109 7.31 -7.39 -3.58
N GLY A 110 6.57 -8.31 -4.23
CA GLY A 110 6.70 -9.76 -4.02
C GLY A 110 5.96 -10.28 -2.79
N GLY A 111 4.94 -9.56 -2.32
CA GLY A 111 4.18 -9.88 -1.11
C GLY A 111 3.36 -11.18 -1.16
N ARG A 112 3.05 -11.70 -2.35
CA ARG A 112 2.61 -13.09 -2.52
C ARG A 112 3.81 -13.92 -2.94
N GLN A 113 4.49 -14.51 -1.98
CA GLN A 113 5.42 -15.59 -2.26
C GLN A 113 4.63 -16.75 -2.86
N ILE A 114 4.60 -16.83 -4.19
CA ILE A 114 4.15 -18.04 -4.88
C ILE A 114 5.12 -19.12 -4.42
N GLY A 115 4.61 -20.08 -3.64
CA GLY A 115 5.43 -21.19 -3.16
C GLY A 115 6.20 -21.77 -4.34
N LEU A 116 7.53 -21.68 -4.30
CA LEU A 116 8.37 -22.36 -5.27
C LEU A 116 8.09 -23.85 -5.14
N GLY A 117 7.26 -24.37 -6.03
CA GLY A 117 7.03 -25.80 -6.21
C GLY A 117 8.24 -26.52 -6.78
N LEU A 118 9.42 -26.33 -6.17
CA LEU A 118 10.67 -27.04 -6.51
C LEU A 118 10.72 -28.48 -6.00
N ALA A 119 9.62 -28.95 -5.35
CA ALA A 119 9.56 -30.30 -4.77
C ALA A 119 9.13 -31.40 -5.75
N SER A 120 8.80 -31.10 -7.00
CA SER A 120 8.20 -32.11 -7.91
C SER A 120 9.12 -32.69 -8.98
N SER A 121 10.39 -32.27 -9.09
CA SER A 121 11.25 -32.66 -10.22
C SER A 121 12.40 -33.64 -9.88
N LEU A 122 12.52 -34.08 -8.62
CA LEU A 122 13.59 -35.02 -8.23
C LEU A 122 13.04 -36.24 -7.48
N ARG A 123 12.12 -36.98 -8.09
CA ARG A 123 11.83 -38.34 -7.68
C ARG A 123 11.61 -39.24 -8.90
N SER A 124 12.71 -39.59 -9.55
CA SER A 124 12.89 -40.89 -10.19
C SER A 124 14.16 -41.47 -9.59
N GLY A 125 14.01 -42.30 -8.57
CA GLY A 125 15.15 -42.96 -7.90
C GLY A 125 14.79 -43.40 -6.50
N ASP A 126 14.11 -44.54 -6.43
CA ASP A 126 14.05 -45.55 -5.38
C ASP A 126 14.90 -45.30 -4.11
N ARG A 127 14.25 -45.26 -2.91
CA ARG A 127 14.53 -46.09 -1.73
C ARG A 127 13.71 -45.64 -0.52
N SER A 128 13.03 -46.62 0.08
CA SER A 128 12.41 -46.70 1.42
C SER A 128 13.01 -45.79 2.50
N GLY A 129 12.17 -44.94 3.13
CA GLY A 129 12.50 -44.16 4.31
C GLY A 129 11.30 -43.40 4.80
N GLU A 130 10.90 -43.60 6.05
CA GLU A 130 9.71 -43.11 6.74
C GLU A 130 9.50 -41.59 6.67
N PRO A 131 8.22 -41.10 6.77
CA PRO A 131 7.93 -39.66 6.72
C PRO A 131 8.23 -39.00 8.08
N VAL A 132 9.23 -38.15 8.10
CA VAL A 132 9.44 -37.23 9.25
C VAL A 132 8.44 -36.07 9.13
N ALA A 133 7.49 -36.02 10.04
CA ALA A 133 6.53 -34.92 10.15
C ALA A 133 7.27 -33.63 10.53
N ALA A 134 7.42 -32.71 9.56
CA ALA A 134 7.90 -31.36 9.84
C ALA A 134 6.78 -30.58 10.53
N THR A 135 6.89 -30.37 11.83
CA THR A 135 6.02 -29.50 12.63
C THR A 135 6.26 -28.06 12.19
N LEU A 136 5.33 -27.48 11.45
CA LEU A 136 5.30 -26.06 11.15
C LEU A 136 5.02 -25.30 12.43
N THR A 137 6.06 -24.72 13.05
CA THR A 137 5.92 -23.81 14.16
C THR A 137 5.25 -22.52 13.66
N GLN A 138 3.96 -22.37 13.93
CA GLN A 138 3.23 -21.14 13.72
C GLN A 138 3.85 -20.04 14.58
N ARG A 139 4.30 -18.94 13.94
CA ARG A 139 4.70 -17.73 14.68
C ARG A 139 3.48 -17.19 15.41
N PRO A 140 3.57 -16.87 16.71
CA PRO A 140 2.44 -16.29 17.42
C PRO A 140 2.06 -14.94 16.80
N PHE A 141 0.75 -14.73 16.62
CA PHE A 141 0.17 -13.46 16.22
C PHE A 141 0.54 -12.40 17.26
N ARG A 142 1.20 -11.33 16.83
CA ARG A 142 1.55 -10.21 17.71
C ARG A 142 0.35 -9.29 17.83
N GLU A 143 -0.28 -9.23 18.99
CA GLU A 143 -1.38 -8.30 19.26
C GLU A 143 -0.95 -6.84 19.03
N PRO A 144 -1.84 -5.98 18.46
CA PRO A 144 -1.57 -4.56 18.34
C PRO A 144 -1.42 -3.94 19.73
N ARG A 145 -0.42 -3.08 19.91
CA ARG A 145 -0.18 -2.38 21.18
C ARG A 145 -1.40 -1.50 21.49
N PRO A 146 -1.92 -1.53 22.72
CA PRO A 146 -2.96 -0.60 23.14
C PRO A 146 -2.43 0.83 23.11
N HIS A 147 -3.22 1.76 22.57
CA HIS A 147 -2.92 3.18 22.61
C HIS A 147 -2.81 3.62 24.08
N ALA A 148 -1.68 4.21 24.43
CA ALA A 148 -1.51 4.83 25.74
C ALA A 148 -2.53 5.97 25.86
N ALA A 149 -3.47 5.87 26.84
CA ALA A 149 -4.35 6.96 27.19
C ALA A 149 -3.48 8.09 27.77
N SER A 150 -3.57 9.29 27.19
CA SER A 150 -2.97 10.49 27.76
C SER A 150 -3.64 10.80 29.10
N PRO A 151 -2.89 11.09 30.16
CA PRO A 151 -3.47 11.59 31.41
C PRO A 151 -3.96 13.03 31.22
N CYS A 152 -5.07 13.34 31.90
CA CYS A 152 -5.68 14.69 31.99
C CYS A 152 -4.71 15.73 32.50
#